data_97ae9829e96cb8321a674ff7d0e180b5
#
_entry.id   97ae9829e96cb8321a674ff7d0e180b5
#
_cell.length_a   1.000
_cell.length_b   1.000
_cell.length_c   1.000
_cell.angle_alpha   90.00
_cell.angle_beta   90.00
_cell.angle_gamma   90.00
#
_symmetry.space_group_name_H-M   'P 1'
#
loop_
_entity.id
_entity.type
_entity.pdbx_description
1 polymer ?
#
loop_
_entity_poly.entity_id
_entity_poly.type
_entity_poly.pdbx_seq_one_letter_code
_entity_poly.pdbx_strand_id
1 'polypeptide(L)'
;MAEARTVGEFVARVRRTIDDRELLSGGERVLVAVSGGPDSLSLLHALIRLAPVYRLELHVAHFDHRLREGSSADARFVVRHARRLGLPVTAGVADSTERLRGRSPEEASRIRRSSFLHEVAREIGATRIATGHTLDDQAETVVMNAFAGAGRRGLSGIPPRRWWYVRPLIDVRRDDVEAFCRALRLRPRMDPTNDTDDFLRNVVRHRVLPMLSGTLDARVAESLARAADVLRDEDRYLDGAAAAAAGVEPGPDGGRVRIERLREIPPALQRRAVRLLARAGNATLTAEQTEAVRALALDGRTGARLDLPGRLSALVEYGVLVVGPSPSPSSPRAAAGLEVPGRTDLTAWGLHARAVLGEDRPERWPDGLVACVFDADRVTFPLRVRRWRSGDRFRPIGMTSAKKVGDFFTDEKVPGGRRAEVPLVVDDQGVILWVVGHRMDDRAKVTEQTRRFLWLSVEED
;
A
#
# COMPACT_ATOMS: atom_id res chain seq x y z
N MET A 1 -29.57 -33.26 -25.14
CA MET A 1 -30.41 -32.15 -24.59
C MET A 1 -30.05 -31.82 -23.14
N ALA A 2 -29.90 -32.80 -22.25
CA ALA A 2 -29.50 -32.54 -20.81
C ALA A 2 -28.17 -31.85 -20.66
N GLU A 3 -27.12 -32.30 -21.38
CA GLU A 3 -25.77 -31.68 -21.31
C GLU A 3 -25.80 -30.21 -21.78
N ALA A 4 -26.53 -29.89 -22.86
CA ALA A 4 -26.68 -28.51 -23.36
C ALA A 4 -27.42 -27.61 -22.37
N ARG A 5 -28.39 -28.15 -21.63
CA ARG A 5 -29.12 -27.44 -20.57
C ARG A 5 -28.20 -27.14 -19.39
N THR A 6 -27.45 -28.12 -18.90
CA THR A 6 -26.46 -27.94 -17.82
C THR A 6 -25.45 -26.84 -18.19
N VAL A 7 -24.94 -26.86 -19.42
CA VAL A 7 -23.99 -25.84 -19.89
C VAL A 7 -24.63 -24.46 -19.91
N GLY A 8 -25.89 -24.35 -20.43
CA GLY A 8 -26.62 -23.08 -20.46
C GLY A 8 -26.89 -22.52 -19.07
N GLU A 9 -27.34 -23.34 -18.14
CA GLU A 9 -27.64 -22.95 -16.76
C GLU A 9 -26.38 -22.46 -16.02
N PHE A 10 -25.25 -23.17 -16.20
CA PHE A 10 -23.96 -22.76 -15.62
C PHE A 10 -23.53 -21.40 -16.16
N VAL A 11 -23.49 -21.22 -17.47
CA VAL A 11 -23.09 -19.94 -18.10
C VAL A 11 -24.01 -18.80 -17.69
N ALA A 12 -25.33 -19.05 -17.59
CA ALA A 12 -26.29 -18.06 -17.11
C ALA A 12 -26.05 -17.65 -15.65
N ARG A 13 -25.65 -18.60 -14.80
CA ARG A 13 -25.26 -18.31 -13.40
C ARG A 13 -24.00 -17.45 -13.33
N VAL A 14 -22.96 -17.82 -14.08
CA VAL A 14 -21.72 -17.04 -14.16
C VAL A 14 -22.00 -15.61 -14.69
N ARG A 15 -22.85 -15.48 -15.73
CA ARG A 15 -23.29 -14.19 -16.23
C ARG A 15 -23.96 -13.36 -15.14
N ARG A 16 -24.88 -13.94 -14.39
CA ARG A 16 -25.57 -13.28 -13.29
C ARG A 16 -24.59 -12.79 -12.22
N THR A 17 -23.61 -13.63 -11.83
CA THR A 17 -22.55 -13.22 -10.91
C THR A 17 -21.74 -12.03 -11.45
N ILE A 18 -21.42 -12.01 -12.76
CA ILE A 18 -20.71 -10.89 -13.38
C ILE A 18 -21.54 -9.61 -13.33
N ASP A 19 -22.83 -9.69 -13.67
CA ASP A 19 -23.73 -8.55 -13.72
C ASP A 19 -24.05 -8.02 -12.31
N ASP A 20 -24.50 -8.89 -11.38
CA ASP A 20 -24.90 -8.52 -10.02
C ASP A 20 -23.72 -7.98 -9.18
N ARG A 21 -22.51 -8.46 -9.45
CA ARG A 21 -21.28 -8.04 -8.73
C ARG A 21 -20.47 -7.00 -9.50
N GLU A 22 -20.92 -6.53 -10.66
CA GLU A 22 -20.24 -5.55 -11.51
C GLU A 22 -18.77 -5.92 -11.75
N LEU A 23 -18.52 -7.19 -12.10
CA LEU A 23 -17.15 -7.71 -12.22
C LEU A 23 -16.46 -7.25 -13.49
N LEU A 24 -17.21 -7.14 -14.59
CA LEU A 24 -16.73 -6.77 -15.92
C LEU A 24 -17.63 -5.66 -16.50
N SER A 25 -17.01 -4.69 -17.14
CA SER A 25 -17.71 -3.53 -17.73
C SER A 25 -17.93 -3.66 -19.25
N GLY A 26 -17.32 -4.68 -19.86
CA GLY A 26 -17.35 -4.90 -21.30
C GLY A 26 -16.26 -4.15 -22.09
N GLY A 27 -15.80 -4.75 -23.19
CA GLY A 27 -14.67 -4.24 -23.98
C GLY A 27 -13.31 -4.41 -23.31
N GLU A 28 -13.22 -5.24 -22.27
CA GLU A 28 -12.01 -5.41 -21.45
C GLU A 28 -11.14 -6.56 -21.96
N ARG A 29 -9.83 -6.38 -21.84
CA ARG A 29 -8.88 -7.50 -21.94
C ARG A 29 -8.74 -8.16 -20.58
N VAL A 30 -9.04 -9.47 -20.51
CA VAL A 30 -9.11 -10.25 -19.28
C VAL A 30 -8.04 -11.34 -19.31
N LEU A 31 -7.13 -11.30 -18.32
CA LEU A 31 -6.18 -12.37 -18.07
C LEU A 31 -6.86 -13.46 -17.25
N VAL A 32 -7.03 -14.65 -17.81
CA VAL A 32 -7.66 -15.79 -17.13
C VAL A 32 -6.58 -16.66 -16.51
N ALA A 33 -6.54 -16.73 -15.17
CA ALA A 33 -5.59 -17.58 -14.46
C ALA A 33 -6.08 -19.05 -14.49
N VAL A 34 -5.37 -19.91 -15.20
CA VAL A 34 -5.75 -21.30 -15.42
C VAL A 34 -4.71 -22.23 -14.81
N SER A 35 -5.09 -22.96 -13.74
CA SER A 35 -4.24 -23.99 -13.13
C SER A 35 -4.30 -25.35 -13.83
N GLY A 36 -5.35 -25.59 -14.62
CA GLY A 36 -5.68 -26.87 -15.22
C GLY A 36 -6.71 -27.68 -14.45
N GLY A 37 -7.04 -27.29 -13.22
CA GLY A 37 -8.10 -27.88 -12.40
C GLY A 37 -9.51 -27.52 -12.86
N PRO A 38 -10.55 -28.18 -12.31
CA PRO A 38 -11.93 -28.05 -12.77
C PRO A 38 -12.44 -26.62 -12.72
N ASP A 39 -12.22 -25.90 -11.60
CA ASP A 39 -12.70 -24.54 -11.41
C ASP A 39 -12.12 -23.58 -12.47
N SER A 40 -10.82 -23.66 -12.71
CA SER A 40 -10.13 -22.78 -13.65
C SER A 40 -10.49 -23.07 -15.12
N LEU A 41 -10.71 -24.34 -15.48
CA LEU A 41 -11.16 -24.72 -16.81
C LEU A 41 -12.63 -24.31 -17.02
N SER A 42 -13.48 -24.51 -16.01
CA SER A 42 -14.88 -24.08 -16.09
C SER A 42 -15.00 -22.56 -16.22
N LEU A 43 -14.18 -21.79 -15.47
CA LEU A 43 -14.07 -20.35 -15.63
C LEU A 43 -13.71 -19.98 -17.06
N LEU A 44 -12.64 -20.57 -17.61
CA LEU A 44 -12.16 -20.29 -18.97
C LEU A 44 -13.27 -20.55 -20.00
N HIS A 45 -13.92 -21.73 -19.94
CA HIS A 45 -14.96 -22.11 -20.88
C HIS A 45 -16.26 -21.28 -20.74
N ALA A 46 -16.59 -20.82 -19.54
CA ALA A 46 -17.69 -19.89 -19.32
C ALA A 46 -17.38 -18.50 -19.93
N LEU A 47 -16.17 -17.96 -19.67
CA LEU A 47 -15.76 -16.67 -20.20
C LEU A 47 -15.65 -16.66 -21.72
N ILE A 48 -15.22 -17.76 -22.37
CA ILE A 48 -15.23 -17.89 -23.84
C ILE A 48 -16.66 -17.72 -24.38
N ARG A 49 -17.66 -18.33 -23.74
CA ARG A 49 -19.06 -18.21 -24.17
C ARG A 49 -19.66 -16.84 -23.90
N LEU A 50 -19.17 -16.16 -22.88
CA LEU A 50 -19.61 -14.82 -22.51
C LEU A 50 -18.79 -13.71 -23.20
N ALA A 51 -17.66 -14.05 -23.81
CA ALA A 51 -16.80 -13.08 -24.49
C ALA A 51 -17.52 -12.26 -25.57
N PRO A 52 -18.39 -12.84 -26.41
CA PRO A 52 -19.15 -12.03 -27.36
C PRO A 52 -20.15 -11.06 -26.69
N VAL A 53 -20.76 -11.47 -25.57
CA VAL A 53 -21.77 -10.66 -24.84
C VAL A 53 -21.12 -9.41 -24.25
N TYR A 54 -19.92 -9.57 -23.61
CA TYR A 54 -19.17 -8.48 -22.97
C TYR A 54 -18.07 -7.91 -23.87
N ARG A 55 -17.91 -8.38 -25.10
CA ARG A 55 -16.82 -7.97 -26.02
C ARG A 55 -15.45 -8.11 -25.35
N LEU A 56 -15.17 -9.26 -24.73
CA LEU A 56 -13.92 -9.51 -24.03
C LEU A 56 -12.82 -10.02 -24.96
N GLU A 57 -11.61 -9.58 -24.71
CA GLU A 57 -10.38 -10.19 -25.23
C GLU A 57 -9.78 -11.07 -24.13
N LEU A 58 -9.73 -12.37 -24.35
CA LEU A 58 -9.24 -13.32 -23.35
C LEU A 58 -7.79 -13.72 -23.61
N HIS A 59 -6.98 -13.73 -22.57
CA HIS A 59 -5.62 -14.25 -22.56
C HIS A 59 -5.46 -15.22 -21.38
N VAL A 60 -4.90 -16.40 -21.63
CA VAL A 60 -4.69 -17.42 -20.59
C VAL A 60 -3.33 -17.23 -19.93
N ALA A 61 -3.29 -17.28 -18.59
CA ALA A 61 -2.05 -17.33 -17.82
C ALA A 61 -1.99 -18.61 -16.99
N HIS A 62 -0.85 -19.27 -17.02
CA HIS A 62 -0.53 -20.43 -16.17
C HIS A 62 0.77 -20.21 -15.44
N PHE A 63 0.81 -20.52 -14.13
CA PHE A 63 2.03 -20.45 -13.33
C PHE A 63 2.35 -21.80 -12.73
N ASP A 64 3.49 -22.36 -13.12
CA ASP A 64 4.01 -23.61 -12.58
C ASP A 64 4.85 -23.34 -11.34
N HIS A 65 4.35 -23.78 -10.19
CA HIS A 65 5.00 -23.59 -8.88
C HIS A 65 6.21 -24.51 -8.65
N ARG A 66 6.40 -25.55 -9.47
CA ARG A 66 7.42 -26.61 -9.30
C ARG A 66 7.41 -27.27 -7.92
N LEU A 67 6.26 -27.35 -7.28
CA LEU A 67 6.13 -27.95 -5.94
C LEU A 67 6.08 -29.48 -5.98
N ARG A 68 5.88 -30.09 -7.15
CA ARG A 68 5.77 -31.55 -7.30
C ARG A 68 6.33 -32.03 -8.64
N GLU A 69 6.70 -33.29 -8.69
CA GLU A 69 6.96 -33.99 -9.95
C GLU A 69 5.70 -34.00 -10.82
N GLY A 70 5.84 -33.70 -12.11
CA GLY A 70 4.71 -33.64 -13.06
C GLY A 70 4.06 -32.26 -13.23
N SER A 71 4.38 -31.24 -12.43
CA SER A 71 3.84 -29.88 -12.59
C SER A 71 4.07 -29.31 -14.00
N SER A 72 5.19 -29.64 -14.63
CA SER A 72 5.50 -29.28 -16.02
C SER A 72 4.55 -29.94 -17.04
N ALA A 73 3.96 -31.09 -16.72
CA ALA A 73 2.94 -31.74 -17.57
C ALA A 73 1.62 -30.97 -17.51
N ASP A 74 1.29 -30.39 -16.36
CA ASP A 74 0.10 -29.54 -16.20
C ASP A 74 0.27 -28.23 -16.97
N ALA A 75 1.45 -27.62 -16.94
CA ALA A 75 1.75 -26.44 -17.76
C ALA A 75 1.58 -26.75 -19.27
N ARG A 76 2.14 -27.87 -19.74
CA ARG A 76 1.96 -28.30 -21.13
C ARG A 76 0.51 -28.59 -21.48
N PHE A 77 -0.28 -29.14 -20.55
CA PHE A 77 -1.69 -29.38 -20.74
C PHE A 77 -2.44 -28.05 -20.93
N VAL A 78 -2.26 -27.06 -20.05
CA VAL A 78 -2.93 -25.77 -20.14
C VAL A 78 -2.56 -25.03 -21.44
N VAL A 79 -1.28 -25.01 -21.80
CA VAL A 79 -0.81 -24.39 -23.05
C VAL A 79 -1.46 -25.04 -24.28
N ARG A 80 -1.47 -26.37 -24.36
CA ARG A 80 -2.15 -27.07 -25.46
C ARG A 80 -3.65 -26.82 -25.49
N HIS A 81 -4.28 -26.77 -24.31
CA HIS A 81 -5.72 -26.52 -24.19
C HIS A 81 -6.10 -25.12 -24.68
N ALA A 82 -5.36 -24.09 -24.23
CA ALA A 82 -5.57 -22.71 -24.64
C ALA A 82 -5.38 -22.55 -26.18
N ARG A 83 -4.31 -23.11 -26.73
CA ARG A 83 -4.03 -23.07 -28.18
C ARG A 83 -5.12 -23.75 -29.01
N ARG A 84 -5.69 -24.87 -28.55
CA ARG A 84 -6.83 -25.53 -29.23
C ARG A 84 -8.10 -24.67 -29.24
N LEU A 85 -8.24 -23.79 -28.25
CA LEU A 85 -9.33 -22.82 -28.15
C LEU A 85 -9.05 -21.52 -28.91
N GLY A 86 -7.92 -21.41 -29.59
CA GLY A 86 -7.51 -20.21 -30.33
C GLY A 86 -7.13 -19.02 -29.42
N LEU A 87 -6.80 -19.28 -28.15
CA LEU A 87 -6.49 -18.23 -27.19
C LEU A 87 -4.98 -18.03 -27.03
N PRO A 88 -4.52 -16.79 -26.92
CA PRO A 88 -3.16 -16.49 -26.51
C PRO A 88 -2.90 -16.99 -25.09
N VAL A 89 -1.68 -17.46 -24.82
CA VAL A 89 -1.32 -18.06 -23.54
C VAL A 89 0.11 -17.70 -23.14
N THR A 90 0.28 -17.27 -21.89
CA THR A 90 1.59 -17.07 -21.24
C THR A 90 1.74 -18.06 -20.09
N ALA A 91 2.84 -18.80 -20.08
CA ALA A 91 3.17 -19.73 -19.01
C ALA A 91 4.44 -19.26 -18.30
N GLY A 92 4.37 -19.13 -16.97
CA GLY A 92 5.48 -18.81 -16.10
C GLY A 92 5.86 -19.99 -15.23
N VAL A 93 7.07 -19.98 -14.74
CA VAL A 93 7.64 -21.03 -13.90
C VAL A 93 8.28 -20.39 -12.68
N ALA A 94 8.07 -20.96 -11.49
CA ALA A 94 8.72 -20.49 -10.28
C ALA A 94 10.24 -20.70 -10.35
N ASP A 95 11.01 -19.68 -10.00
CA ASP A 95 12.43 -19.84 -9.74
C ASP A 95 12.61 -20.56 -8.41
N SER A 96 13.25 -21.74 -8.46
CA SER A 96 13.49 -22.58 -7.28
C SER A 96 14.56 -21.98 -6.33
N THR A 97 15.36 -21.05 -6.82
CA THR A 97 16.48 -20.45 -6.07
C THR A 97 16.04 -19.28 -5.19
N GLU A 98 14.91 -18.64 -5.49
CA GLU A 98 14.41 -17.48 -4.74
C GLU A 98 13.68 -17.92 -3.46
N ARG A 99 14.33 -17.77 -2.31
CA ARG A 99 13.71 -17.98 -1.01
C ARG A 99 13.15 -16.67 -0.47
N LEU A 100 11.83 -16.58 -0.34
CA LEU A 100 11.17 -15.49 0.40
C LEU A 100 11.35 -15.73 1.91
N ARG A 101 12.35 -15.07 2.49
CA ARG A 101 12.70 -15.23 3.93
C ARG A 101 11.50 -14.89 4.82
N GLY A 102 11.25 -15.73 5.82
CA GLY A 102 10.20 -15.51 6.83
C GLY A 102 8.76 -15.80 6.35
N ARG A 103 8.57 -16.45 5.20
CA ARG A 103 7.27 -16.84 4.65
C ARG A 103 7.12 -18.36 4.60
N SER A 104 5.88 -18.85 4.80
CA SER A 104 5.57 -20.25 4.54
C SER A 104 5.71 -20.57 3.04
N PRO A 105 5.98 -21.83 2.66
CA PRO A 105 6.03 -22.23 1.24
C PRO A 105 4.76 -21.88 0.46
N GLU A 106 3.60 -22.01 1.08
CA GLU A 106 2.31 -21.68 0.49
C GLU A 106 2.17 -20.17 0.26
N GLU A 107 2.52 -19.35 1.25
CA GLU A 107 2.50 -17.90 1.14
C GLU A 107 3.49 -17.40 0.06
N ALA A 108 4.70 -17.96 0.04
CA ALA A 108 5.69 -17.66 -0.99
C ALA A 108 5.19 -18.00 -2.40
N SER A 109 4.57 -19.16 -2.55
CA SER A 109 3.96 -19.62 -3.81
C SER A 109 2.83 -18.68 -4.26
N ARG A 110 1.97 -18.27 -3.34
CA ARG A 110 0.89 -17.31 -3.61
C ARG A 110 1.41 -15.95 -4.05
N ILE A 111 2.46 -15.43 -3.41
CA ILE A 111 3.10 -14.15 -3.76
C ILE A 111 3.66 -14.22 -5.18
N ARG A 112 4.46 -15.25 -5.49
CA ARG A 112 5.07 -15.43 -6.84
C ARG A 112 4.02 -15.51 -7.93
N ARG A 113 2.97 -16.32 -7.73
CA ARG A 113 1.86 -16.40 -8.67
C ARG A 113 1.20 -15.05 -8.88
N SER A 114 0.98 -14.29 -7.79
CA SER A 114 0.38 -12.97 -7.88
C SER A 114 1.27 -11.99 -8.66
N SER A 115 2.58 -11.98 -8.40
CA SER A 115 3.54 -11.14 -9.12
C SER A 115 3.56 -11.45 -10.61
N PHE A 116 3.67 -12.75 -10.98
CA PHE A 116 3.60 -13.20 -12.36
C PHE A 116 2.32 -12.77 -13.07
N LEU A 117 1.14 -12.97 -12.43
CA LEU A 117 -0.13 -12.57 -13.03
C LEU A 117 -0.23 -11.06 -13.25
N HIS A 118 0.30 -10.25 -12.34
CA HIS A 118 0.33 -8.79 -12.51
C HIS A 118 1.30 -8.35 -13.61
N GLU A 119 2.45 -9.00 -13.72
CA GLU A 119 3.44 -8.73 -14.76
C GLU A 119 2.86 -9.01 -16.15
N VAL A 120 2.32 -10.21 -16.35
CA VAL A 120 1.66 -10.58 -17.61
C VAL A 120 0.48 -9.66 -17.91
N ALA A 121 -0.36 -9.35 -16.91
CA ALA A 121 -1.50 -8.45 -17.12
C ALA A 121 -1.05 -7.07 -17.60
N ARG A 122 0.04 -6.54 -17.05
CA ARG A 122 0.62 -5.25 -17.48
C ARG A 122 1.19 -5.33 -18.91
N GLU A 123 1.94 -6.38 -19.20
CA GLU A 123 2.54 -6.61 -20.51
C GLU A 123 1.50 -6.64 -21.65
N ILE A 124 0.40 -7.36 -21.43
CA ILE A 124 -0.66 -7.50 -22.45
C ILE A 124 -1.71 -6.37 -22.39
N GLY A 125 -1.62 -5.43 -21.44
CA GLY A 125 -2.63 -4.39 -21.23
C GLY A 125 -3.97 -4.92 -20.72
N ALA A 126 -3.99 -6.03 -19.97
CA ALA A 126 -5.21 -6.52 -19.34
C ALA A 126 -5.65 -5.63 -18.19
N THR A 127 -6.94 -5.36 -18.09
CA THR A 127 -7.53 -4.55 -17.01
C THR A 127 -8.08 -5.40 -15.88
N ARG A 128 -8.29 -6.72 -16.13
CA ARG A 128 -8.81 -7.68 -15.15
C ARG A 128 -8.03 -8.99 -15.18
N ILE A 129 -7.93 -9.60 -13.99
CA ILE A 129 -7.39 -10.95 -13.78
C ILE A 129 -8.52 -11.81 -13.22
N ALA A 130 -9.03 -12.75 -14.01
CA ALA A 130 -10.09 -13.65 -13.59
C ALA A 130 -9.53 -14.91 -12.93
N THR A 131 -10.08 -15.27 -11.76
CA THR A 131 -9.68 -16.46 -10.98
C THR A 131 -10.87 -17.32 -10.64
N GLY A 132 -10.70 -18.64 -10.60
CA GLY A 132 -11.75 -19.64 -10.43
C GLY A 132 -12.12 -19.93 -8.98
N HIS A 133 -12.26 -18.92 -8.11
CA HIS A 133 -12.77 -19.12 -6.76
C HIS A 133 -14.28 -19.34 -6.78
N THR A 134 -14.74 -20.36 -6.06
CA THR A 134 -16.12 -20.82 -6.00
C THR A 134 -16.84 -20.39 -4.71
N LEU A 135 -18.12 -20.64 -4.60
CA LEU A 135 -18.92 -20.46 -3.40
C LEU A 135 -18.39 -21.35 -2.24
N ASP A 136 -17.94 -22.55 -2.57
CA ASP A 136 -17.34 -23.45 -1.57
C ASP A 136 -16.03 -22.89 -1.03
N ASP A 137 -15.18 -22.28 -1.88
CA ASP A 137 -13.96 -21.58 -1.42
C ASP A 137 -14.30 -20.39 -0.50
N GLN A 138 -15.42 -19.72 -0.76
CA GLN A 138 -15.92 -18.66 0.11
C GLN A 138 -16.28 -19.23 1.49
N ALA A 139 -17.06 -20.31 1.54
CA ALA A 139 -17.44 -20.95 2.79
C ALA A 139 -16.22 -21.46 3.57
N GLU A 140 -15.27 -22.12 2.90
CA GLU A 140 -13.99 -22.55 3.50
C GLU A 140 -13.27 -21.37 4.16
N THR A 141 -13.16 -20.26 3.43
CA THR A 141 -12.45 -19.06 3.92
C THR A 141 -13.15 -18.43 5.13
N VAL A 142 -14.47 -18.35 5.11
CA VAL A 142 -15.26 -17.80 6.23
C VAL A 142 -15.07 -18.65 7.49
N VAL A 143 -15.15 -19.99 7.36
CA VAL A 143 -14.95 -20.93 8.48
C VAL A 143 -13.52 -20.79 9.03
N MET A 144 -12.51 -20.83 8.19
CA MET A 144 -11.11 -20.67 8.61
C MET A 144 -10.88 -19.36 9.36
N ASN A 145 -11.43 -18.27 8.84
CA ASN A 145 -11.27 -16.93 9.42
C ASN A 145 -12.03 -16.80 10.75
N ALA A 146 -13.20 -17.46 10.89
CA ALA A 146 -13.95 -17.49 12.13
C ALA A 146 -13.15 -18.17 13.25
N PHE A 147 -12.55 -19.32 12.98
CA PHE A 147 -11.71 -20.03 13.95
C PHE A 147 -10.37 -19.34 14.24
N ALA A 148 -9.86 -18.55 13.31
CA ALA A 148 -8.69 -17.69 13.54
C ALA A 148 -9.02 -16.42 14.34
N GLY A 149 -10.25 -16.23 14.80
CA GLY A 149 -10.65 -15.02 15.52
C GLY A 149 -10.66 -13.76 14.68
N ALA A 150 -10.82 -13.90 13.36
CA ALA A 150 -10.84 -12.76 12.47
C ALA A 150 -12.04 -11.83 12.74
N GLY A 151 -11.80 -10.54 12.70
CA GLY A 151 -12.87 -9.55 12.76
C GLY A 151 -13.73 -9.52 11.49
N ARG A 152 -14.71 -8.63 11.45
CA ARG A 152 -15.71 -8.48 10.37
C ARG A 152 -15.12 -8.57 8.96
N ARG A 153 -14.00 -7.90 8.70
CA ARG A 153 -13.32 -7.92 7.41
C ARG A 153 -12.82 -9.32 7.01
N GLY A 154 -12.30 -10.09 7.94
CA GLY A 154 -11.89 -11.48 7.66
C GLY A 154 -13.11 -12.36 7.41
N LEU A 155 -14.17 -12.19 8.21
CA LEU A 155 -15.43 -12.91 8.05
C LEU A 155 -16.18 -12.56 6.76
N SER A 156 -15.90 -11.41 6.12
CA SER A 156 -16.43 -11.09 4.78
C SER A 156 -15.81 -11.95 3.66
N GLY A 157 -14.88 -12.84 4.00
CA GLY A 157 -14.32 -13.86 3.12
C GLY A 157 -13.57 -13.31 1.91
N ILE A 158 -13.72 -13.99 0.78
CA ILE A 158 -13.08 -13.65 -0.48
C ILE A 158 -13.92 -12.57 -1.19
N PRO A 159 -13.38 -11.37 -1.48
CA PRO A 159 -14.14 -10.35 -2.20
C PRO A 159 -14.37 -10.76 -3.66
N PRO A 160 -15.57 -10.61 -4.23
CA PRO A 160 -15.85 -10.90 -5.64
C PRO A 160 -14.95 -10.11 -6.60
N ARG A 161 -14.66 -8.84 -6.25
CA ARG A 161 -13.75 -7.95 -6.97
C ARG A 161 -12.78 -7.30 -6.01
N ARG A 162 -11.50 -7.31 -6.37
CA ARG A 162 -10.46 -6.60 -5.60
C ARG A 162 -9.37 -6.10 -6.55
N TRP A 163 -9.31 -4.80 -6.79
CA TRP A 163 -8.40 -4.16 -7.75
C TRP A 163 -8.52 -4.79 -9.15
N TRP A 164 -7.50 -5.51 -9.60
CA TRP A 164 -7.45 -6.20 -10.88
C TRP A 164 -8.18 -7.56 -10.86
N TYR A 165 -8.34 -8.17 -9.68
CA TYR A 165 -8.91 -9.50 -9.56
C TYR A 165 -10.42 -9.49 -9.58
N VAL A 166 -10.99 -10.39 -10.41
CA VAL A 166 -12.41 -10.71 -10.47
C VAL A 166 -12.64 -12.22 -10.30
N ARG A 167 -13.77 -12.59 -9.74
CA ARG A 167 -14.10 -13.98 -9.38
C ARG A 167 -15.48 -14.36 -9.88
N PRO A 168 -15.63 -14.66 -11.18
CA PRO A 168 -16.93 -14.92 -11.78
C PRO A 168 -17.62 -16.19 -11.28
N LEU A 169 -16.89 -17.10 -10.61
CA LEU A 169 -17.45 -18.32 -10.03
C LEU A 169 -17.77 -18.21 -8.53
N ILE A 170 -17.66 -17.02 -7.91
CA ILE A 170 -17.79 -16.87 -6.45
C ILE A 170 -19.17 -17.25 -5.91
N ASP A 171 -20.22 -17.21 -6.74
CA ASP A 171 -21.58 -17.62 -6.40
C ASP A 171 -21.96 -18.99 -7.00
N VAL A 172 -20.97 -19.72 -7.54
CA VAL A 172 -21.16 -21.03 -8.19
C VAL A 172 -20.65 -22.14 -7.28
N ARG A 173 -21.45 -23.19 -7.08
CA ARG A 173 -21.09 -24.39 -6.31
C ARG A 173 -20.06 -25.25 -7.05
N ARG A 174 -19.24 -25.95 -6.29
CA ARG A 174 -18.29 -26.92 -6.85
C ARG A 174 -19.00 -28.05 -7.62
N ASP A 175 -20.14 -28.53 -7.11
CA ASP A 175 -20.96 -29.54 -7.81
C ASP A 175 -21.40 -29.07 -9.22
N ASP A 176 -21.76 -27.80 -9.36
CA ASP A 176 -22.11 -27.20 -10.66
C ASP A 176 -20.89 -27.13 -11.58
N VAL A 177 -19.70 -26.81 -11.05
CA VAL A 177 -18.43 -26.82 -11.79
C VAL A 177 -18.12 -28.22 -12.32
N GLU A 178 -18.27 -29.24 -11.50
CA GLU A 178 -18.05 -30.64 -11.89
C GLU A 178 -19.07 -31.09 -12.93
N ALA A 179 -20.35 -30.77 -12.75
CA ALA A 179 -21.40 -31.08 -13.72
C ALA A 179 -21.13 -30.41 -15.07
N PHE A 180 -20.66 -29.14 -15.05
CA PHE A 180 -20.27 -28.40 -16.25
C PHE A 180 -19.05 -29.04 -16.96
N CYS A 181 -18.02 -29.44 -16.20
CA CYS A 181 -16.89 -30.15 -16.74
C CYS A 181 -17.29 -31.47 -17.41
N ARG A 182 -18.18 -32.26 -16.75
CA ARG A 182 -18.73 -33.52 -17.33
C ARG A 182 -19.51 -33.25 -18.61
N ALA A 183 -20.40 -32.26 -18.59
CA ALA A 183 -21.22 -31.91 -19.76
C ALA A 183 -20.40 -31.46 -20.99
N LEU A 184 -19.25 -30.81 -20.76
CA LEU A 184 -18.30 -30.42 -21.80
C LEU A 184 -17.23 -31.47 -22.10
N ARG A 185 -17.26 -32.61 -21.40
CA ARG A 185 -16.24 -33.69 -21.50
C ARG A 185 -14.81 -33.16 -21.28
N LEU A 186 -14.65 -32.17 -20.44
CA LEU A 186 -13.34 -31.67 -20.03
C LEU A 186 -12.63 -32.74 -19.19
N ARG A 187 -11.31 -32.78 -19.31
CA ARG A 187 -10.45 -33.66 -18.50
C ARG A 187 -9.54 -32.80 -17.62
N PRO A 188 -10.05 -32.27 -16.50
CA PRO A 188 -9.25 -31.46 -15.59
C PRO A 188 -8.08 -32.25 -15.03
N ARG A 189 -7.02 -31.56 -14.67
CA ARG A 189 -5.89 -32.10 -13.91
C ARG A 189 -6.27 -32.03 -12.44
N MET A 190 -6.23 -33.20 -11.77
CA MET A 190 -6.42 -33.28 -10.33
C MET A 190 -5.04 -33.18 -9.65
N ASP A 191 -4.93 -32.32 -8.66
CA ASP A 191 -3.73 -32.24 -7.84
C ASP A 191 -3.90 -33.18 -6.64
N PRO A 192 -3.07 -34.22 -6.49
CA PRO A 192 -3.19 -35.18 -5.38
C PRO A 192 -3.08 -34.54 -3.99
N THR A 193 -2.42 -33.40 -3.88
CA THR A 193 -2.29 -32.67 -2.60
C THR A 193 -3.62 -32.06 -2.13
N ASN A 194 -4.62 -31.97 -3.00
CA ASN A 194 -5.97 -31.54 -2.61
C ASN A 194 -6.71 -32.58 -1.80
N ASP A 195 -6.29 -33.84 -1.85
CA ASP A 195 -6.96 -34.97 -1.22
C ASP A 195 -6.33 -35.34 0.15
N THR A 196 -5.26 -34.62 0.56
CA THR A 196 -4.61 -34.83 1.87
C THR A 196 -5.12 -33.84 2.90
N ASP A 197 -5.17 -34.24 4.17
CA ASP A 197 -5.54 -33.39 5.31
C ASP A 197 -4.35 -32.58 5.88
N ASP A 198 -3.25 -32.49 5.16
CA ASP A 198 -2.04 -31.78 5.60
C ASP A 198 -2.27 -30.27 5.76
N PHE A 199 -3.26 -29.75 5.07
CA PHE A 199 -3.59 -28.33 5.09
C PHE A 199 -4.93 -28.07 5.78
N LEU A 200 -4.99 -27.09 6.66
CA LEU A 200 -6.22 -26.71 7.37
C LEU A 200 -7.42 -26.50 6.43
N ARG A 201 -7.17 -25.96 5.23
CA ARG A 201 -8.20 -25.76 4.22
C ARG A 201 -8.83 -27.08 3.75
N ASN A 202 -8.03 -28.11 3.58
CA ASN A 202 -8.50 -29.44 3.19
C ASN A 202 -9.30 -30.09 4.32
N VAL A 203 -8.87 -29.93 5.58
CA VAL A 203 -9.66 -30.38 6.76
C VAL A 203 -11.02 -29.69 6.78
N VAL A 204 -11.08 -28.38 6.56
CA VAL A 204 -12.35 -27.64 6.50
C VAL A 204 -13.22 -28.16 5.35
N ARG A 205 -12.64 -28.40 4.19
CA ARG A 205 -13.33 -28.91 2.98
C ARG A 205 -13.88 -30.31 3.15
N HIS A 206 -13.06 -31.23 3.67
CA HIS A 206 -13.38 -32.66 3.66
C HIS A 206 -14.08 -33.15 4.93
N ARG A 207 -13.96 -32.42 6.05
CA ARG A 207 -14.51 -32.83 7.35
C ARG A 207 -15.49 -31.81 7.91
N VAL A 208 -15.08 -30.55 8.05
CA VAL A 208 -15.89 -29.56 8.79
C VAL A 208 -17.15 -29.17 8.02
N LEU A 209 -17.02 -28.72 6.77
CA LEU A 209 -18.18 -28.33 5.96
C LEU A 209 -19.15 -29.48 5.70
N PRO A 210 -18.71 -30.72 5.35
CA PRO A 210 -19.61 -31.86 5.22
C PRO A 210 -20.31 -32.21 6.53
N MET A 211 -19.61 -32.19 7.67
CA MET A 211 -20.22 -32.39 8.97
C MET A 211 -21.32 -31.37 9.29
N LEU A 212 -21.04 -30.09 9.05
CA LEU A 212 -22.02 -29.02 9.25
C LEU A 212 -23.21 -29.16 8.30
N SER A 213 -22.97 -29.51 7.02
CA SER A 213 -24.02 -29.73 6.03
C SER A 213 -24.92 -30.92 6.38
N GLY A 214 -24.34 -32.00 6.89
CA GLY A 214 -25.10 -33.18 7.30
C GLY A 214 -25.85 -33.02 8.63
N THR A 215 -25.37 -32.14 9.51
CA THR A 215 -25.93 -31.98 10.86
C THR A 215 -26.91 -30.82 10.96
N LEU A 216 -26.63 -29.70 10.29
CA LEU A 216 -27.40 -28.46 10.43
C LEU A 216 -28.30 -28.18 9.19
N ASP A 217 -27.73 -27.92 8.04
CA ASP A 217 -28.45 -27.62 6.80
C ASP A 217 -27.53 -27.89 5.59
N ALA A 218 -28.05 -28.61 4.60
CA ALA A 218 -27.34 -28.88 3.35
C ALA A 218 -26.87 -27.58 2.62
N ARG A 219 -27.46 -26.43 2.95
CA ARG A 219 -27.12 -25.10 2.39
C ARG A 219 -26.18 -24.29 3.27
N VAL A 220 -25.39 -24.93 4.14
CA VAL A 220 -24.43 -24.23 5.01
C VAL A 220 -23.47 -23.34 4.22
N ALA A 221 -22.96 -23.82 3.07
CA ALA A 221 -22.04 -23.05 2.25
C ALA A 221 -22.67 -21.74 1.72
N GLU A 222 -23.91 -21.81 1.25
CA GLU A 222 -24.69 -20.64 0.79
C GLU A 222 -24.98 -19.68 1.95
N SER A 223 -25.27 -20.23 3.12
CA SER A 223 -25.55 -19.42 4.31
C SER A 223 -24.32 -18.65 4.77
N LEU A 224 -23.15 -19.30 4.77
CA LEU A 224 -21.86 -18.65 5.06
C LEU A 224 -21.51 -17.59 3.99
N ALA A 225 -21.74 -17.88 2.73
CA ALA A 225 -21.49 -16.92 1.65
C ALA A 225 -22.41 -15.67 1.77
N ARG A 226 -23.71 -15.86 2.06
CA ARG A 226 -24.63 -14.73 2.32
C ARG A 226 -24.19 -13.91 3.54
N ALA A 227 -23.81 -14.55 4.64
CA ALA A 227 -23.32 -13.85 5.81
C ALA A 227 -22.06 -13.02 5.50
N ALA A 228 -21.16 -13.58 4.70
CA ALA A 228 -19.95 -12.87 4.25
C ALA A 228 -20.28 -11.64 3.39
N ASP A 229 -21.31 -11.71 2.55
CA ASP A 229 -21.74 -10.57 1.73
C ASP A 229 -22.31 -9.44 2.59
N VAL A 230 -23.22 -9.77 3.53
CA VAL A 230 -23.76 -8.77 4.48
C VAL A 230 -22.62 -8.11 5.26
N LEU A 231 -21.70 -8.90 5.81
CA LEU A 231 -20.55 -8.39 6.55
C LEU A 231 -19.65 -7.50 5.70
N ARG A 232 -19.52 -7.79 4.40
CA ARG A 232 -18.73 -6.98 3.47
C ARG A 232 -19.35 -5.62 3.21
N ASP A 233 -20.66 -5.58 3.00
CA ASP A 233 -21.37 -4.34 2.76
C ASP A 233 -21.37 -3.46 4.00
N GLU A 234 -21.60 -4.01 5.18
CA GLU A 234 -21.46 -3.31 6.45
C GLU A 234 -20.02 -2.84 6.70
N ASP A 235 -19.00 -3.66 6.35
CA ASP A 235 -17.58 -3.26 6.51
C ASP A 235 -17.25 -2.06 5.62
N ARG A 236 -17.74 -2.04 4.39
CA ARG A 236 -17.57 -0.93 3.44
C ARG A 236 -18.26 0.34 3.95
N TYR A 237 -19.50 0.23 4.41
CA TYR A 237 -20.25 1.36 4.97
C TYR A 237 -19.53 1.96 6.18
N LEU A 238 -19.10 1.12 7.12
CA LEU A 238 -18.40 1.55 8.34
C LEU A 238 -17.01 2.14 8.04
N ASP A 239 -16.29 1.64 7.04
CA ASP A 239 -15.02 2.23 6.59
C ASP A 239 -15.26 3.65 6.02
N GLY A 240 -16.29 3.83 5.20
CA GLY A 240 -16.72 5.14 4.69
C GLY A 240 -17.15 6.10 5.81
N ALA A 241 -17.98 5.63 6.74
CA ALA A 241 -18.43 6.40 7.89
C ALA A 241 -17.24 6.84 8.78
N ALA A 242 -16.29 5.93 9.02
CA ALA A 242 -15.10 6.25 9.79
C ALA A 242 -14.21 7.28 9.09
N ALA A 243 -14.01 7.12 7.77
CA ALA A 243 -13.22 8.06 6.97
C ALA A 243 -13.82 9.47 7.00
N ALA A 244 -15.12 9.58 6.79
CA ALA A 244 -15.85 10.85 6.79
C ALA A 244 -15.87 11.50 8.18
N ALA A 245 -16.25 10.76 9.23
CA ALA A 245 -16.38 11.29 10.59
C ALA A 245 -15.02 11.71 11.17
N ALA A 246 -13.99 10.90 10.99
CA ALA A 246 -12.64 11.22 11.45
C ALA A 246 -11.94 12.27 10.57
N GLY A 247 -12.39 12.46 9.33
CA GLY A 247 -11.67 13.28 8.35
C GLY A 247 -10.30 12.68 8.00
N VAL A 248 -10.30 11.38 7.66
CA VAL A 248 -9.07 10.70 7.24
C VAL A 248 -8.58 11.27 5.90
N GLU A 249 -7.37 11.81 5.90
CA GLU A 249 -6.73 12.36 4.72
C GLU A 249 -5.61 11.43 4.27
N PRO A 250 -5.69 10.84 3.05
CA PRO A 250 -4.56 10.13 2.48
C PRO A 250 -3.47 11.14 2.05
N GLY A 251 -2.21 10.76 2.21
CA GLY A 251 -1.06 11.53 1.78
C GLY A 251 -0.04 10.66 1.09
N PRO A 252 0.94 11.24 0.38
CA PRO A 252 2.00 10.50 -0.33
C PRO A 252 2.82 9.63 0.63
N ASP A 253 2.96 10.07 1.89
CA ASP A 253 3.73 9.39 2.93
C ASP A 253 2.86 8.66 3.95
N GLY A 254 1.61 8.33 3.62
CA GLY A 254 0.67 7.65 4.50
C GLY A 254 -0.60 8.45 4.78
N GLY A 255 -1.36 8.07 5.81
CA GLY A 255 -2.60 8.75 6.18
C GLY A 255 -2.45 9.62 7.42
N ARG A 256 -3.28 10.63 7.53
CA ARG A 256 -3.34 11.51 8.70
C ARG A 256 -4.77 11.80 9.14
N VAL A 257 -4.94 12.11 10.45
CA VAL A 257 -6.22 12.47 11.05
C VAL A 257 -6.01 13.45 12.22
N ARG A 258 -6.91 14.40 12.38
CA ARG A 258 -6.93 15.28 13.56
C ARG A 258 -7.39 14.49 14.78
N ILE A 259 -6.61 14.54 15.85
CA ILE A 259 -6.90 13.79 17.09
C ILE A 259 -8.20 14.28 17.75
N GLU A 260 -8.52 15.55 17.66
CA GLU A 260 -9.77 16.12 18.12
C GLU A 260 -10.96 15.40 17.50
N ARG A 261 -11.02 15.29 16.17
CA ARG A 261 -12.07 14.54 15.46
C ARG A 261 -12.11 13.06 15.82
N LEU A 262 -10.91 12.47 16.02
CA LEU A 262 -10.83 11.07 16.44
C LEU A 262 -11.45 10.85 17.82
N ARG A 263 -11.33 11.81 18.75
CA ARG A 263 -11.92 11.75 20.10
C ARG A 263 -13.44 11.84 20.09
N GLU A 264 -14.02 12.57 19.15
CA GLU A 264 -15.47 12.81 19.05
C GLU A 264 -16.26 11.59 18.52
N ILE A 265 -15.60 10.66 17.87
CA ILE A 265 -16.26 9.50 17.26
C ILE A 265 -16.20 8.25 18.16
N PRO A 266 -17.17 7.33 18.03
CA PRO A 266 -17.19 6.10 18.82
C PRO A 266 -15.93 5.23 18.64
N PRO A 267 -15.50 4.47 19.68
CA PRO A 267 -14.30 3.61 19.62
C PRO A 267 -14.26 2.65 18.42
N ALA A 268 -15.44 2.17 17.96
CA ALA A 268 -15.53 1.32 16.78
C ALA A 268 -15.05 2.05 15.50
N LEU A 269 -15.41 3.33 15.34
CA LEU A 269 -14.96 4.15 14.21
C LEU A 269 -13.52 4.63 14.38
N GLN A 270 -13.06 4.90 15.62
CA GLN A 270 -11.66 5.23 15.91
C GLN A 270 -10.72 4.10 15.42
N ARG A 271 -11.04 2.83 15.78
CA ARG A 271 -10.28 1.66 15.32
C ARG A 271 -10.24 1.54 13.81
N ARG A 272 -11.35 1.87 13.15
CA ARG A 272 -11.40 1.85 11.68
C ARG A 272 -10.58 2.96 11.06
N ALA A 273 -10.68 4.18 11.56
CA ALA A 273 -9.87 5.30 11.10
C ALA A 273 -8.37 4.97 11.21
N VAL A 274 -7.92 4.44 12.34
CA VAL A 274 -6.53 3.98 12.52
C VAL A 274 -6.12 2.93 11.47
N ARG A 275 -6.98 1.94 11.19
CA ARG A 275 -6.70 0.93 10.15
C ARG A 275 -6.69 1.51 8.74
N LEU A 276 -7.54 2.51 8.46
CA LEU A 276 -7.56 3.21 7.17
C LEU A 276 -6.26 3.98 6.96
N LEU A 277 -5.74 4.66 8.00
CA LEU A 277 -4.45 5.34 7.96
C LEU A 277 -3.31 4.37 7.61
N ALA A 278 -3.26 3.20 8.27
CA ALA A 278 -2.24 2.19 8.01
C ALA A 278 -2.34 1.61 6.58
N ARG A 279 -3.57 1.43 6.07
CA ARG A 279 -3.77 0.97 4.68
C ARG A 279 -3.28 1.98 3.64
N ALA A 280 -3.39 3.29 3.91
CA ALA A 280 -2.80 4.32 3.06
C ALA A 280 -1.28 4.14 2.93
N GLY A 281 -0.62 3.65 3.99
CA GLY A 281 0.80 3.24 4.00
C GLY A 281 1.04 1.77 3.57
N ASN A 282 0.08 1.10 2.91
CA ASN A 282 0.16 -0.29 2.46
C ASN A 282 0.35 -1.34 3.56
N ALA A 283 -0.08 -1.06 4.80
CA ALA A 283 0.01 -2.01 5.91
C ALA A 283 -1.36 -2.46 6.46
N THR A 284 -1.32 -3.60 7.12
CA THR A 284 -2.46 -4.14 7.87
C THR A 284 -2.04 -4.28 9.34
N LEU A 285 -2.80 -3.69 10.24
CA LEU A 285 -2.56 -3.75 11.67
C LEU A 285 -3.34 -4.91 12.31
N THR A 286 -2.74 -5.56 13.29
CA THR A 286 -3.43 -6.48 14.19
C THR A 286 -4.39 -5.72 15.11
N ALA A 287 -5.22 -6.44 15.87
CA ALA A 287 -6.09 -5.82 16.87
C ALA A 287 -5.27 -5.05 17.92
N GLU A 288 -4.22 -5.67 18.46
CA GLU A 288 -3.31 -5.07 19.45
C GLU A 288 -2.62 -3.83 18.92
N GLN A 289 -2.07 -3.87 17.70
CA GLN A 289 -1.44 -2.73 17.05
C GLN A 289 -2.44 -1.59 16.82
N THR A 290 -3.68 -1.92 16.43
CA THR A 290 -4.74 -0.93 16.25
C THR A 290 -5.05 -0.22 17.57
N GLU A 291 -5.15 -0.96 18.69
CA GLU A 291 -5.39 -0.36 20.02
C GLU A 291 -4.18 0.46 20.48
N ALA A 292 -2.95 -0.02 20.25
CA ALA A 292 -1.75 0.72 20.61
C ALA A 292 -1.65 2.07 19.87
N VAL A 293 -1.96 2.10 18.56
CA VAL A 293 -2.00 3.35 17.78
C VAL A 293 -3.15 4.26 18.25
N ARG A 294 -4.31 3.70 18.58
CA ARG A 294 -5.43 4.45 19.12
C ARG A 294 -5.11 5.08 20.47
N ALA A 295 -4.50 4.34 21.39
CA ALA A 295 -4.04 4.84 22.67
C ALA A 295 -2.98 5.94 22.49
N LEU A 296 -2.01 5.73 21.60
CA LEU A 296 -1.01 6.75 21.25
C LEU A 296 -1.68 8.05 20.79
N ALA A 297 -2.74 7.98 19.97
CA ALA A 297 -3.44 9.14 19.46
C ALA A 297 -4.23 9.88 20.57
N LEU A 298 -4.89 9.13 21.48
CA LEU A 298 -5.76 9.72 22.49
C LEU A 298 -4.98 10.25 23.70
N ASP A 299 -3.91 9.57 24.11
CA ASP A 299 -3.19 9.83 25.36
C ASP A 299 -1.76 10.36 25.11
N GLY A 300 -1.26 10.24 23.88
CA GLY A 300 0.11 10.61 23.51
C GLY A 300 0.30 12.14 23.46
N ARG A 301 1.54 12.55 23.82
CA ARG A 301 1.97 13.95 23.67
C ARG A 301 2.58 14.15 22.28
N THR A 302 2.64 15.40 21.84
CA THR A 302 3.37 15.76 20.60
C THR A 302 4.78 15.19 20.61
N GLY A 303 5.16 14.48 19.55
CA GLY A 303 6.42 13.73 19.43
C GLY A 303 6.34 12.28 19.87
N ALA A 304 5.23 11.82 20.47
CA ALA A 304 5.03 10.41 20.80
C ALA A 304 4.96 9.57 19.53
N ARG A 305 5.72 8.47 19.49
CA ARG A 305 5.88 7.60 18.32
C ARG A 305 5.73 6.14 18.68
N LEU A 306 5.17 5.37 17.78
CA LEU A 306 5.08 3.91 17.82
C LEU A 306 5.56 3.33 16.50
N ASP A 307 6.56 2.46 16.53
CA ASP A 307 7.01 1.75 15.34
C ASP A 307 6.06 0.59 15.03
N LEU A 308 5.74 0.42 13.76
CA LEU A 308 4.78 -0.56 13.24
C LEU A 308 5.50 -1.50 12.25
N PRO A 309 4.94 -2.71 11.99
CA PRO A 309 5.49 -3.61 10.98
C PRO A 309 5.55 -2.97 9.59
N GLY A 310 6.45 -3.45 8.73
CA GLY A 310 6.57 -2.98 7.35
C GLY A 310 7.26 -1.63 7.20
N ARG A 311 8.09 -1.24 8.17
CA ARG A 311 8.76 0.08 8.21
C ARG A 311 7.79 1.25 8.28
N LEU A 312 6.66 1.06 8.92
CA LEU A 312 5.72 2.12 9.24
C LEU A 312 5.94 2.64 10.66
N SER A 313 5.46 3.83 10.93
CA SER A 313 5.31 4.38 12.26
C SER A 313 4.03 5.18 12.40
N ALA A 314 3.49 5.20 13.61
CA ALA A 314 2.46 6.14 14.03
C ALA A 314 3.12 7.25 14.84
N LEU A 315 2.82 8.50 14.55
CA LEU A 315 3.42 9.68 15.16
C LEU A 315 2.33 10.68 15.52
N VAL A 316 2.41 11.26 16.71
CA VAL A 316 1.57 12.37 17.14
C VAL A 316 2.29 13.68 16.92
N GLU A 317 1.80 14.54 16.03
CA GLU A 317 2.37 15.85 15.74
C GLU A 317 1.31 16.95 15.83
N TYR A 318 1.46 17.87 16.78
CA TYR A 318 0.60 19.06 16.92
C TYR A 318 -0.91 18.81 16.81
N GLY A 319 -1.40 17.75 17.47
CA GLY A 319 -2.81 17.39 17.45
C GLY A 319 -3.25 16.58 16.24
N VAL A 320 -2.31 16.08 15.45
CA VAL A 320 -2.53 15.20 14.28
C VAL A 320 -1.87 13.84 14.54
N LEU A 321 -2.59 12.76 14.29
CA LEU A 321 -2.02 11.44 14.18
C LEU A 321 -1.63 11.20 12.72
N VAL A 322 -0.37 10.86 12.47
CA VAL A 322 0.16 10.47 11.17
C VAL A 322 0.57 9.00 11.23
N VAL A 323 0.15 8.20 10.25
CA VAL A 323 0.58 6.81 10.09
C VAL A 323 1.16 6.64 8.70
N GLY A 324 2.44 6.38 8.62
CA GLY A 324 3.15 6.30 7.33
C GLY A 324 4.52 5.65 7.47
N PRO A 325 5.34 5.67 6.40
CA PRO A 325 6.69 5.13 6.42
C PRO A 325 7.49 5.71 7.58
N SER A 326 8.16 4.84 8.32
CA SER A 326 9.11 5.28 9.32
C SER A 326 10.18 6.12 8.62
N PRO A 327 10.47 7.33 9.10
CA PRO A 327 11.58 8.08 8.55
C PRO A 327 12.82 7.19 8.63
N SER A 328 13.38 6.86 7.47
CA SER A 328 14.67 6.18 7.43
C SER A 328 15.65 7.01 8.25
N PRO A 329 16.53 6.40 9.05
CA PRO A 329 17.67 7.13 9.60
C PRO A 329 18.39 7.71 8.39
N SER A 330 18.13 8.98 8.15
CA SER A 330 18.73 9.68 7.00
C SER A 330 20.23 9.53 7.15
N SER A 331 20.88 8.93 6.15
CA SER A 331 22.34 8.88 6.06
C SER A 331 22.92 10.24 6.47
N PRO A 332 23.98 10.29 7.24
CA PRO A 332 24.58 11.55 7.63
C PRO A 332 24.91 12.32 6.35
N ARG A 333 24.11 13.34 6.04
CA ARG A 333 24.42 14.25 4.94
C ARG A 333 25.69 14.95 5.36
N ALA A 334 26.77 14.74 4.63
CA ALA A 334 28.03 15.42 4.89
C ALA A 334 27.83 16.94 4.80
N ALA A 335 28.53 17.69 5.65
CA ALA A 335 28.56 19.14 5.50
C ALA A 335 29.11 19.48 4.11
N ALA A 336 28.44 20.37 3.39
CA ALA A 336 28.87 20.87 2.09
C ALA A 336 29.48 22.27 2.25
N GLY A 337 30.62 22.53 1.63
CA GLY A 337 31.18 23.88 1.54
C GLY A 337 30.35 24.74 0.60
N LEU A 338 30.22 26.04 0.91
CA LEU A 338 29.63 27.01 -0.01
C LEU A 338 30.74 27.80 -0.74
N GLU A 339 30.64 27.86 -2.06
CA GLU A 339 31.49 28.78 -2.85
C GLU A 339 31.04 30.22 -2.63
N VAL A 340 31.97 31.07 -2.20
CA VAL A 340 31.70 32.48 -1.94
C VAL A 340 32.81 33.34 -2.51
N PRO A 341 32.55 34.15 -3.54
CA PRO A 341 31.31 34.21 -4.34
C PRO A 341 31.19 32.98 -5.26
N GLY A 342 29.96 32.54 -5.53
CA GLY A 342 29.73 31.39 -6.43
C GLY A 342 28.35 30.79 -6.32
N ARG A 343 28.16 29.65 -7.04
CA ARG A 343 26.98 28.79 -6.96
C ARG A 343 27.41 27.40 -6.48
N THR A 344 26.67 26.85 -5.56
CA THR A 344 26.92 25.54 -4.98
C THR A 344 25.69 24.68 -5.10
N ASP A 345 25.83 23.48 -5.67
CA ASP A 345 24.76 22.49 -5.75
C ASP A 345 24.68 21.71 -4.44
N LEU A 346 23.59 21.91 -3.73
CA LEU A 346 23.27 21.24 -2.47
C LEU A 346 22.33 20.03 -2.72
N THR A 347 22.72 19.13 -3.64
CA THR A 347 21.93 17.98 -4.08
C THR A 347 21.40 17.13 -2.94
N ALA A 348 22.14 17.07 -1.82
CA ALA A 348 21.68 16.38 -0.60
C ALA A 348 20.40 16.99 -0.01
N TRP A 349 20.06 18.22 -0.32
CA TRP A 349 18.84 18.93 0.13
C TRP A 349 17.88 19.24 -1.00
N GLY A 350 18.20 18.90 -2.29
CA GLY A 350 17.42 19.31 -3.46
C GLY A 350 17.40 20.82 -3.64
N LEU A 351 18.53 21.48 -3.38
CA LEU A 351 18.65 22.94 -3.41
C LEU A 351 19.91 23.37 -4.18
N HIS A 352 19.84 24.55 -4.77
CA HIS A 352 21.00 25.31 -5.26
C HIS A 352 21.18 26.54 -4.38
N ALA A 353 22.41 26.76 -3.89
CA ALA A 353 22.76 27.96 -3.16
C ALA A 353 23.58 28.88 -4.04
N ARG A 354 23.32 30.20 -3.99
CA ARG A 354 24.08 31.23 -4.63
C ARG A 354 24.59 32.21 -3.58
N ALA A 355 25.89 32.53 -3.62
CA ALA A 355 26.53 33.47 -2.74
C ALA A 355 27.16 34.62 -3.60
N VAL A 356 26.90 35.87 -3.22
CA VAL A 356 27.48 37.07 -3.89
C VAL A 356 28.05 37.98 -2.83
N LEU A 357 29.25 38.48 -3.06
CA LEU A 357 29.87 39.56 -2.27
C LEU A 357 29.79 40.86 -3.06
N GLY A 358 29.39 41.95 -2.39
CA GLY A 358 29.29 43.28 -2.99
C GLY A 358 29.45 44.38 -1.96
N GLU A 359 29.59 45.62 -2.45
CA GLU A 359 29.67 46.82 -1.62
C GLU A 359 28.35 47.62 -1.65
N ASP A 360 27.45 47.26 -2.59
CA ASP A 360 26.18 47.96 -2.76
C ASP A 360 25.16 47.52 -1.70
N ARG A 361 24.57 48.51 -1.06
CA ARG A 361 23.50 48.31 -0.10
C ARG A 361 22.22 47.86 -0.83
N PRO A 362 21.47 46.87 -0.29
CA PRO A 362 20.23 46.42 -0.90
C PRO A 362 19.21 47.55 -1.06
N GLU A 363 18.66 47.72 -2.25
CA GLU A 363 17.48 48.55 -2.48
C GLU A 363 16.21 47.93 -1.89
N ARG A 364 16.13 46.58 -1.93
CA ARG A 364 15.07 45.76 -1.32
C ARG A 364 15.66 44.69 -0.41
N TRP A 365 15.12 44.60 0.77
CA TRP A 365 15.51 43.58 1.73
C TRP A 365 14.83 42.22 1.39
N PRO A 366 15.60 41.13 1.36
CA PRO A 366 15.01 39.81 1.17
C PRO A 366 14.16 39.40 2.39
N ASP A 367 13.26 38.46 2.16
CA ASP A 367 12.31 37.99 3.15
C ASP A 367 12.92 37.17 4.29
N GLY A 368 14.17 36.75 4.17
CA GLY A 368 14.87 35.91 5.14
C GLY A 368 14.55 34.42 5.03
N LEU A 369 13.64 34.05 4.11
CA LEU A 369 13.22 32.65 3.90
C LEU A 369 14.06 31.99 2.80
N VAL A 370 14.02 32.52 1.59
CA VAL A 370 14.76 31.99 0.43
C VAL A 370 16.02 32.81 0.11
N ALA A 371 16.15 34.00 0.70
CA ALA A 371 17.33 34.83 0.55
C ALA A 371 17.60 35.66 1.81
N CYS A 372 18.87 35.89 2.10
CA CYS A 372 19.36 36.69 3.23
C CYS A 372 20.53 37.58 2.81
N VAL A 373 20.73 38.70 3.52
CA VAL A 373 21.89 39.59 3.37
C VAL A 373 22.56 39.74 4.72
N PHE A 374 23.87 39.54 4.75
CA PHE A 374 24.70 39.61 5.96
C PHE A 374 25.75 40.70 5.82
N ASP A 375 26.21 41.18 6.97
CA ASP A 375 27.44 41.96 7.07
C ASP A 375 28.63 41.01 6.87
N ALA A 376 29.28 41.10 5.71
CA ALA A 376 30.35 40.19 5.33
C ALA A 376 31.59 40.30 6.26
N ASP A 377 31.79 41.44 6.93
CA ASP A 377 32.91 41.66 7.86
C ASP A 377 32.65 40.99 9.23
N ARG A 378 31.40 40.52 9.46
CA ARG A 378 30.99 39.75 10.66
C ARG A 378 30.87 38.24 10.43
N VAL A 379 31.28 37.79 9.24
CA VAL A 379 31.19 36.39 8.82
C VAL A 379 32.59 35.83 8.62
N THR A 380 32.87 34.67 9.21
CA THR A 380 34.15 33.99 9.05
C THR A 380 34.06 32.94 7.95
N PHE A 381 34.84 33.11 6.90
CA PHE A 381 34.91 32.16 5.78
C PHE A 381 35.90 31.03 6.06
N PRO A 382 35.70 29.80 5.48
CA PRO A 382 34.65 29.43 4.51
C PRO A 382 33.30 29.13 5.16
N LEU A 383 32.22 29.29 4.36
CA LEU A 383 30.89 28.90 4.78
C LEU A 383 30.59 27.43 4.48
N ARG A 384 29.75 26.84 5.28
CA ARG A 384 29.32 25.45 5.10
C ARG A 384 27.81 25.32 5.33
N VAL A 385 27.20 24.35 4.65
CA VAL A 385 25.83 23.91 4.92
C VAL A 385 25.84 22.58 5.63
N ARG A 386 25.15 22.49 6.75
CA ARG A 386 25.04 21.26 7.53
C ARG A 386 23.65 21.09 8.15
N ARG A 387 23.38 19.92 8.65
CA ARG A 387 22.21 19.67 9.51
C ARG A 387 22.41 20.28 10.90
N TRP A 388 21.27 20.56 11.55
CA TRP A 388 21.30 20.92 12.94
C TRP A 388 21.76 19.75 13.82
N ARG A 389 22.33 20.08 14.97
CA ARG A 389 22.79 19.13 15.98
C ARG A 389 22.17 19.48 17.34
N SER A 390 21.99 18.47 18.18
CA SER A 390 21.53 18.71 19.55
C SER A 390 22.51 19.67 20.24
N GLY A 391 21.97 20.73 20.84
CA GLY A 391 22.78 21.78 21.49
C GLY A 391 23.04 23.00 20.59
N ASP A 392 22.79 22.96 19.29
CA ASP A 392 22.94 24.15 18.41
C ASP A 392 22.12 25.32 18.92
N ARG A 393 22.74 26.50 18.91
CA ARG A 393 22.12 27.75 19.33
C ARG A 393 22.41 28.85 18.30
N PHE A 394 21.42 29.69 18.07
CA PHE A 394 21.57 30.91 17.26
C PHE A 394 20.74 32.03 17.87
N ARG A 395 20.95 33.24 17.42
CA ARG A 395 20.16 34.40 17.84
C ARG A 395 19.27 34.82 16.67
N PRO A 396 18.00 34.41 16.63
CA PRO A 396 17.09 34.84 15.56
C PRO A 396 17.09 36.36 15.45
N ILE A 397 17.08 36.89 14.22
CA ILE A 397 17.03 38.33 13.97
C ILE A 397 15.89 38.99 14.75
N GLY A 398 16.19 40.10 15.43
CA GLY A 398 15.26 40.79 16.30
C GLY A 398 15.17 40.27 17.73
N MET A 399 15.91 39.20 18.10
CA MET A 399 16.00 38.70 19.45
C MET A 399 17.29 39.12 20.16
N THR A 400 17.20 39.41 21.46
CA THR A 400 18.36 39.81 22.27
C THR A 400 19.14 38.63 22.81
N SER A 401 18.51 37.43 22.91
CA SER A 401 19.10 36.23 23.49
C SER A 401 19.23 35.08 22.49
N ALA A 402 20.24 34.23 22.69
CA ALA A 402 20.40 33.04 21.87
C ALA A 402 19.37 31.95 22.26
N LYS A 403 18.76 31.31 21.27
CA LYS A 403 17.79 30.24 21.40
C LYS A 403 18.35 28.92 20.89
N LYS A 404 17.99 27.79 21.51
CA LYS A 404 18.32 26.49 20.93
C LYS A 404 17.56 26.30 19.61
N VAL A 405 18.22 25.78 18.59
CA VAL A 405 17.59 25.50 17.29
C VAL A 405 16.42 24.53 17.43
N GLY A 406 16.54 23.53 18.33
CA GLY A 406 15.44 22.60 18.62
C GLY A 406 14.19 23.28 19.22
N ASP A 407 14.37 24.27 20.11
CA ASP A 407 13.26 25.06 20.70
C ASP A 407 12.67 25.99 19.64
N PHE A 408 13.53 26.59 18.80
CA PHE A 408 13.09 27.41 17.67
C PHE A 408 12.22 26.62 16.69
N PHE A 409 12.64 25.39 16.31
CA PHE A 409 11.80 24.52 15.48
C PHE A 409 10.46 24.17 16.11
N THR A 410 10.41 24.08 17.44
CA THR A 410 9.15 23.80 18.15
C THR A 410 8.19 25.00 18.04
N ASP A 411 8.72 26.21 18.20
CA ASP A 411 7.92 27.44 18.11
C ASP A 411 7.45 27.72 16.68
N GLU A 412 8.29 27.46 15.68
CA GLU A 412 7.96 27.54 14.25
C GLU A 412 7.11 26.36 13.77
N LYS A 413 6.74 25.43 14.68
CA LYS A 413 5.94 24.22 14.40
C LYS A 413 6.54 23.31 13.31
N VAL A 414 7.88 23.29 13.18
CA VAL A 414 8.56 22.38 12.26
C VAL A 414 8.40 20.94 12.73
N PRO A 415 7.79 20.06 11.92
CA PRO A 415 7.57 18.66 12.27
C PRO A 415 8.89 17.95 12.62
N GLY A 416 8.88 17.09 13.65
CA GLY A 416 10.07 16.41 14.15
C GLY A 416 10.86 15.66 13.08
N GLY A 417 10.14 14.97 12.17
CA GLY A 417 10.71 14.26 11.04
C GLY A 417 11.41 15.15 10.01
N ARG A 418 10.93 16.40 9.83
CA ARG A 418 11.50 17.37 8.88
C ARG A 418 12.64 18.20 9.44
N ARG A 419 12.82 18.29 10.78
CA ARG A 419 13.88 19.10 11.40
C ARG A 419 15.27 18.73 10.91
N ALA A 420 15.51 17.44 10.66
CA ALA A 420 16.77 16.95 10.13
C ALA A 420 16.99 17.31 8.65
N GLU A 421 15.97 17.75 7.94
CA GLU A 421 16.03 18.14 6.53
C GLU A 421 16.32 19.64 6.35
N VAL A 422 16.09 20.44 7.39
CA VAL A 422 16.33 21.89 7.35
C VAL A 422 17.84 22.14 7.34
N PRO A 423 18.39 22.80 6.28
CA PRO A 423 19.80 23.12 6.21
C PRO A 423 20.13 24.30 7.10
N LEU A 424 21.28 24.26 7.75
CA LEU A 424 21.87 25.39 8.47
C LEU A 424 23.10 25.88 7.72
N VAL A 425 23.15 27.17 7.40
CA VAL A 425 24.37 27.83 6.93
C VAL A 425 25.17 28.24 8.15
N VAL A 426 26.42 27.79 8.21
CA VAL A 426 27.35 28.08 9.30
C VAL A 426 28.66 28.64 8.77
N ASP A 427 29.31 29.48 9.54
CA ASP A 427 30.64 29.97 9.26
C ASP A 427 31.72 28.97 9.70
N ASP A 428 33.01 29.31 9.48
CA ASP A 428 34.13 28.43 9.85
C ASP A 428 34.29 28.25 11.36
N GLN A 429 33.82 29.19 12.17
CA GLN A 429 33.79 29.11 13.64
C GLN A 429 32.56 28.31 14.15
N GLY A 430 31.71 27.84 13.27
CA GLY A 430 30.49 27.08 13.61
C GLY A 430 29.32 27.95 14.05
N VAL A 431 29.39 29.26 13.87
CA VAL A 431 28.27 30.19 14.13
C VAL A 431 27.19 29.96 13.06
N ILE A 432 25.98 29.73 13.51
CA ILE A 432 24.83 29.57 12.61
C ILE A 432 24.44 30.96 12.11
N LEU A 433 24.53 31.16 10.82
CA LEU A 433 24.16 32.42 10.14
C LEU A 433 22.70 32.41 9.68
N TRP A 434 22.23 31.24 9.23
CA TRP A 434 20.88 31.11 8.66
C TRP A 434 20.31 29.72 8.89
N VAL A 435 19.09 29.66 9.39
CA VAL A 435 18.21 28.50 9.36
C VAL A 435 17.40 28.62 8.09
N VAL A 436 17.82 27.93 7.04
CA VAL A 436 17.25 28.08 5.68
C VAL A 436 15.76 27.78 5.68
N GLY A 437 14.99 28.62 4.98
CA GLY A 437 13.54 28.54 4.99
C GLY A 437 12.85 29.15 6.21
N HIS A 438 13.63 29.67 7.16
CA HIS A 438 13.09 30.21 8.43
C HIS A 438 13.67 31.57 8.80
N ARG A 439 14.84 31.65 9.45
CA ARG A 439 15.40 32.92 9.97
C ARG A 439 16.92 32.97 9.94
N MET A 440 17.42 34.21 9.74
CA MET A 440 18.84 34.52 9.87
C MET A 440 19.21 34.87 11.31
N ASP A 441 20.50 34.82 11.60
CA ASP A 441 21.07 35.20 12.91
C ASP A 441 21.28 36.72 13.01
N ASP A 442 20.99 37.29 14.16
CA ASP A 442 21.07 38.72 14.43
C ASP A 442 22.53 39.24 14.50
N ARG A 443 23.50 38.36 14.79
CA ARG A 443 24.91 38.75 14.95
C ARG A 443 25.57 39.22 13.63
N ALA A 444 25.16 38.62 12.55
CA ALA A 444 25.65 38.97 11.20
C ALA A 444 24.71 39.89 10.43
N LYS A 445 23.73 40.52 11.11
CA LYS A 445 22.82 41.46 10.44
C LYS A 445 23.52 42.71 9.92
N VAL A 446 23.03 43.21 8.82
CA VAL A 446 23.47 44.49 8.23
C VAL A 446 23.10 45.66 9.15
N THR A 447 24.03 46.57 9.33
CA THR A 447 23.88 47.83 10.08
C THR A 447 24.19 49.06 9.21
N GLU A 448 24.08 50.25 9.77
CA GLU A 448 24.48 51.47 9.05
C GLU A 448 25.99 51.53 8.78
N GLN A 449 26.77 50.81 9.55
CA GLN A 449 28.25 50.76 9.43
C GLN A 449 28.73 49.68 8.45
N THR A 450 27.85 48.81 7.99
CA THR A 450 28.21 47.72 7.05
C THR A 450 28.65 48.32 5.71
N ARG A 451 29.84 47.90 5.25
CA ARG A 451 30.43 48.30 3.97
C ARG A 451 30.49 47.15 2.97
N ARG A 452 30.52 45.90 3.42
CA ARG A 452 30.58 44.72 2.55
C ARG A 452 29.38 43.83 2.85
N PHE A 453 28.69 43.41 1.80
CA PHE A 453 27.44 42.68 1.88
C PHE A 453 27.65 41.26 1.33
N LEU A 454 27.21 40.23 2.10
CA LEU A 454 27.13 38.86 1.66
C LEU A 454 25.68 38.51 1.40
N TRP A 455 25.34 38.26 0.14
CA TRP A 455 24.06 37.83 -0.30
C TRP A 455 24.03 36.30 -0.41
N LEU A 456 23.12 35.65 0.25
CA LEU A 456 22.87 34.22 0.11
C LEU A 456 21.42 33.98 -0.33
N SER A 457 21.25 33.17 -1.37
CA SER A 457 19.92 32.72 -1.80
C SER A 457 19.94 31.24 -2.06
N VAL A 458 18.75 30.58 -1.93
CA VAL A 458 18.52 29.18 -2.24
C VAL A 458 17.33 29.06 -3.20
N GLU A 459 17.45 28.12 -4.14
CA GLU A 459 16.42 27.78 -5.11
C GLU A 459 16.23 26.25 -5.04
N GLU A 460 14.99 25.77 -5.18
CA GLU A 460 14.68 24.35 -5.31
C GLU A 460 15.03 23.85 -6.72
N ASP A 461 15.42 22.56 -6.81
CA ASP A 461 15.72 21.88 -8.09
C ASP A 461 14.51 21.81 -9.02
#